data_6aed269a1895c5fa85042582c6699861
#
_entry.id   6aed269a1895c5fa85042582c6699861
#
_cell.length_a   1.000
_cell.length_b   1.000
_cell.length_c   1.000
_cell.angle_alpha   90.00
_cell.angle_beta   90.00
_cell.angle_gamma   90.00
#
_symmetry.space_group_name_H-M   'P 1'
#
loop_
_entity.id
_entity.type
_entity.pdbx_description
1 polymer ?
#
loop_
_entity_poly.entity_id
_entity_poly.type
_entity_poly.pdbx_seq_one_letter_code
_entity_poly.pdbx_strand_id
1 'polypeptide(L)'
;LDRRDWRVNANANQDYSLGGLILNTSGKVVANYWLDEVFHPDAGRAHREGDLHIHDLDMLSGYCAGWSLRQLLAEGFGGVPGTISSTPPRHLSSACGQIVNFLGTLQNEWAGAQAFSSFDTYLAPFVRLDSLTYEQVEQTLQEFVFNLNVPSRWGTQTPFTNLTFDWVCPADLRDQYPFIGGEPVDFTYGDLQEEMDLINRAFIAVIGAGDADGRPFTFPIPTYNITADFDWDSPN
;
A
#
# COMPACT_ATOMS: atom_id res chain seq x y z
N LEU A 1 13.71 17.00 -20.92
CA LEU A 1 13.93 17.21 -19.50
C LEU A 1 15.15 16.39 -19.07
N ASP A 2 16.13 17.03 -18.41
CA ASP A 2 17.29 16.32 -17.88
C ASP A 2 16.84 15.45 -16.70
N ARG A 3 17.07 14.14 -16.78
CA ARG A 3 16.77 13.19 -15.69
C ARG A 3 17.52 13.48 -14.38
N ARG A 4 18.51 14.35 -14.40
CA ARG A 4 19.26 14.82 -13.23
C ARG A 4 18.66 16.08 -12.60
N ASP A 5 17.61 16.63 -13.19
CA ASP A 5 16.95 17.81 -12.61
C ASP A 5 16.08 17.37 -11.42
N TRP A 6 16.61 17.56 -10.22
CA TRP A 6 15.95 17.24 -8.94
C TRP A 6 14.58 17.95 -8.79
N ARG A 7 14.36 19.07 -9.47
CA ARG A 7 13.09 19.80 -9.42
C ARG A 7 11.94 19.06 -10.06
N VAL A 8 12.24 18.09 -10.89
CA VAL A 8 11.24 17.27 -11.60
C VAL A 8 11.10 15.89 -10.95
N ASN A 9 12.10 15.45 -10.20
CA ASN A 9 12.15 14.13 -9.59
C ASN A 9 12.55 14.22 -8.10
N ALA A 10 11.85 15.07 -7.36
CA ALA A 10 12.13 15.29 -5.94
C ALA A 10 11.65 14.15 -5.04
N ASN A 11 10.80 13.26 -5.53
CA ASN A 11 10.22 12.15 -4.76
C ASN A 11 10.45 10.82 -5.49
N ALA A 12 10.84 9.77 -4.75
CA ALA A 12 11.19 8.46 -5.31
C ALA A 12 10.02 7.75 -6.02
N ASN A 13 8.78 8.11 -5.69
CA ASN A 13 7.58 7.57 -6.31
C ASN A 13 7.04 8.39 -7.48
N GLN A 14 7.75 9.45 -7.90
CA GLN A 14 7.41 10.27 -9.06
C GLN A 14 8.31 9.94 -10.25
N ASP A 15 7.69 9.78 -11.41
CA ASP A 15 8.40 9.57 -12.67
C ASP A 15 8.49 10.85 -13.51
N TYR A 16 9.44 10.87 -14.45
CA TYR A 16 9.55 11.91 -15.48
C TYR A 16 8.37 11.86 -16.43
N SER A 17 7.36 12.65 -16.16
CA SER A 17 6.14 12.75 -16.97
C SER A 17 5.64 14.18 -17.05
N LEU A 18 4.77 14.48 -18.00
CA LEU A 18 4.06 15.76 -18.06
C LEU A 18 3.25 16.01 -16.79
N GLY A 19 2.61 14.96 -16.25
CA GLY A 19 1.88 15.03 -14.99
C GLY A 19 2.79 15.37 -13.82
N GLY A 20 3.97 14.73 -13.71
CA GLY A 20 4.98 15.07 -12.70
C GLY A 20 5.46 16.51 -12.78
N LEU A 21 5.64 17.04 -14.00
CA LEU A 21 5.98 18.45 -14.19
C LEU A 21 4.86 19.39 -13.73
N ILE A 22 3.61 19.06 -14.03
CA ILE A 22 2.44 19.84 -13.60
C ILE A 22 2.34 19.83 -12.07
N LEU A 23 2.47 18.66 -11.44
CA LEU A 23 2.45 18.52 -9.98
C LEU A 23 3.59 19.29 -9.32
N ASN A 24 4.81 19.21 -9.84
CA ASN A 24 5.94 19.97 -9.33
C ASN A 24 5.67 21.49 -9.39
N THR A 25 5.08 21.97 -10.49
CA THR A 25 4.76 23.40 -10.64
C THR A 25 3.64 23.83 -9.71
N SER A 26 2.54 23.07 -9.64
CA SER A 26 1.42 23.37 -8.74
C SER A 26 1.82 23.24 -7.27
N GLY A 27 2.62 22.22 -6.94
CA GLY A 27 3.14 22.01 -5.60
C GLY A 27 3.95 23.17 -5.06
N LYS A 28 4.76 23.83 -5.91
CA LYS A 28 5.47 25.07 -5.51
C LYS A 28 4.54 26.23 -5.19
N VAL A 29 3.45 26.36 -5.91
CA VAL A 29 2.43 27.39 -5.62
C VAL A 29 1.77 27.09 -4.28
N VAL A 30 1.37 25.83 -4.06
CA VAL A 30 0.77 25.37 -2.80
C VAL A 30 1.74 25.55 -1.63
N ALA A 31 3.01 25.14 -1.80
CA ALA A 31 4.04 25.28 -0.78
C ALA A 31 4.25 26.74 -0.34
N ASN A 32 4.30 27.67 -1.29
CA ASN A 32 4.43 29.08 -0.97
C ASN A 32 3.20 29.60 -0.21
N TYR A 33 1.99 29.19 -0.61
CA TYR A 33 0.78 29.55 0.12
C TYR A 33 0.82 29.07 1.58
N TRP A 34 1.26 27.82 1.82
CA TRP A 34 1.46 27.30 3.18
C TRP A 34 2.42 28.16 4.00
N LEU A 35 3.57 28.48 3.41
CA LEU A 35 4.64 29.18 4.11
C LEU A 35 4.33 30.67 4.36
N ASP A 36 3.50 31.27 3.52
CA ASP A 36 3.21 32.70 3.61
C ASP A 36 1.90 33.02 4.35
N GLU A 37 0.88 32.15 4.17
CA GLU A 37 -0.48 32.46 4.62
C GLU A 37 -0.99 31.53 5.75
N VAL A 38 -0.44 30.31 5.88
CA VAL A 38 -0.97 29.31 6.81
C VAL A 38 -0.06 29.11 8.01
N PHE A 39 1.23 28.91 7.81
CA PHE A 39 2.17 28.74 8.90
C PHE A 39 2.53 30.09 9.55
N HIS A 40 2.97 30.05 10.82
CA HIS A 40 3.51 31.25 11.46
C HIS A 40 4.69 31.79 10.62
N PRO A 41 4.81 33.11 10.44
CA PRO A 41 5.86 33.72 9.61
C PRO A 41 7.28 33.27 9.95
N ASP A 42 7.56 33.02 11.23
CA ASP A 42 8.87 32.52 11.66
C ASP A 42 9.15 31.11 11.17
N ALA A 43 8.14 30.23 11.11
CA ALA A 43 8.29 28.89 10.56
C ALA A 43 8.54 28.92 9.05
N GLY A 44 7.80 29.76 8.32
CA GLY A 44 8.00 29.99 6.90
C GLY A 44 9.40 30.52 6.58
N ARG A 45 9.87 31.50 7.39
CA ARG A 45 11.23 32.04 7.27
C ARG A 45 12.28 30.97 7.53
N ALA A 46 12.18 30.27 8.67
CA ALA A 46 13.14 29.23 9.05
C ALA A 46 13.25 28.09 8.01
N HIS A 47 12.12 27.72 7.38
CA HIS A 47 12.15 26.77 6.28
C HIS A 47 12.93 27.29 5.05
N ARG A 48 12.73 28.57 4.68
CA ARG A 48 13.41 29.18 3.53
C ARG A 48 14.90 29.42 3.79
N GLU A 49 15.25 29.72 5.03
CA GLU A 49 16.65 29.94 5.45
C GLU A 49 17.39 28.63 5.72
N GLY A 50 16.68 27.50 5.79
CA GLY A 50 17.25 26.18 6.00
C GLY A 50 17.49 25.82 7.47
N ASP A 51 16.94 26.58 8.41
CA ASP A 51 17.02 26.30 9.86
C ASP A 51 16.16 25.10 10.25
N LEU A 52 15.07 24.86 9.50
CA LEU A 52 14.24 23.68 9.61
C LEU A 52 13.71 23.23 8.24
N HIS A 53 13.30 21.98 8.13
CA HIS A 53 12.62 21.46 6.94
C HIS A 53 11.19 21.06 7.27
N ILE A 54 10.23 21.68 6.57
CA ILE A 54 8.83 21.25 6.58
C ILE A 54 8.64 20.38 5.34
N HIS A 55 8.21 19.15 5.57
CA HIS A 55 8.09 18.12 4.54
C HIS A 55 6.75 18.20 3.79
N ASP A 56 6.70 17.74 2.54
CA ASP A 56 5.49 17.61 1.70
C ASP A 56 4.60 18.88 1.66
N LEU A 57 5.23 20.04 1.50
CA LEU A 57 4.53 21.31 1.39
C LEU A 57 3.68 21.47 0.12
N ASP A 58 3.82 20.57 -0.84
CA ASP A 58 3.04 20.52 -2.06
C ASP A 58 1.62 19.95 -1.87
N MET A 59 1.35 19.33 -0.71
CA MET A 59 0.04 18.79 -0.36
C MET A 59 -0.47 19.37 0.96
N LEU A 60 -1.71 19.90 0.95
CA LEU A 60 -2.43 20.38 2.13
C LEU A 60 -3.24 19.22 2.77
N SER A 61 -2.59 18.12 3.12
CA SER A 61 -3.28 16.91 3.59
C SER A 61 -2.59 16.27 4.79
N GLY A 62 -3.22 15.23 5.35
CA GLY A 62 -2.58 14.35 6.33
C GLY A 62 -1.34 13.70 5.76
N TYR A 63 -0.35 13.38 6.62
CA TYR A 63 0.93 12.86 6.15
C TYR A 63 0.84 11.38 5.81
N CYS A 64 0.72 10.50 6.79
CA CYS A 64 0.62 9.05 6.61
C CYS A 64 -0.67 8.50 7.22
N ALA A 65 -1.13 7.35 6.70
CA ALA A 65 -2.32 6.69 7.22
C ALA A 65 -2.15 5.17 7.27
N GLY A 66 -2.63 4.57 8.35
CA GLY A 66 -2.87 3.13 8.46
C GLY A 66 -4.35 2.85 8.25
N TRP A 67 -4.67 1.92 7.38
CA TRP A 67 -6.03 1.56 7.03
C TRP A 67 -6.38 0.16 7.53
N SER A 68 -7.64 -0.07 7.84
CA SER A 68 -8.14 -1.38 8.22
C SER A 68 -8.35 -2.25 6.99
N LEU A 69 -7.44 -3.20 6.74
CA LEU A 69 -7.65 -4.20 5.68
C LEU A 69 -8.90 -5.03 5.94
N ARG A 70 -9.15 -5.41 7.21
CA ARG A 70 -10.35 -6.12 7.61
C ARG A 70 -11.63 -5.39 7.18
N GLN A 71 -11.68 -4.06 7.39
CA GLN A 71 -12.85 -3.27 7.02
C GLN A 71 -13.03 -3.23 5.49
N LEU A 72 -11.95 -3.00 4.73
CA LEU A 72 -11.99 -3.01 3.27
C LEU A 72 -12.51 -4.35 2.74
N LEU A 73 -12.03 -5.47 3.27
CA LEU A 73 -12.44 -6.80 2.85
C LEU A 73 -13.89 -7.15 3.27
N ALA A 74 -14.37 -6.61 4.39
CA ALA A 74 -15.73 -6.85 4.88
C ALA A 74 -16.79 -5.99 4.18
N GLU A 75 -16.45 -4.76 3.83
CA GLU A 75 -17.41 -3.78 3.28
C GLU A 75 -17.29 -3.63 1.75
N GLY A 76 -16.13 -3.99 1.18
CA GLY A 76 -15.80 -3.73 -0.21
C GLY A 76 -15.25 -2.32 -0.42
N PHE A 77 -14.98 -1.98 -1.68
CA PHE A 77 -14.50 -0.66 -2.05
C PHE A 77 -15.68 0.25 -2.37
N GLY A 78 -15.88 1.21 -1.51
CA GLY A 78 -16.88 2.26 -1.68
C GLY A 78 -16.39 3.48 -0.90
N GLY A 79 -16.92 4.63 -1.12
CA GLY A 79 -16.44 5.74 -0.34
C GLY A 79 -17.20 7.03 -0.58
N VAL A 80 -16.99 7.65 -1.71
CA VAL A 80 -17.64 8.93 -2.01
C VAL A 80 -18.98 8.67 -2.67
N PRO A 81 -20.09 9.21 -2.13
CA PRO A 81 -21.42 9.08 -2.76
C PRO A 81 -21.39 9.52 -4.23
N GLY A 82 -21.93 8.68 -5.11
CA GLY A 82 -21.98 8.93 -6.55
C GLY A 82 -20.74 8.45 -7.34
N THR A 83 -19.74 7.85 -6.68
CA THR A 83 -18.63 7.17 -7.34
C THR A 83 -18.88 5.65 -7.46
N ILE A 84 -18.03 4.99 -8.25
CA ILE A 84 -18.09 3.53 -8.41
C ILE A 84 -17.74 2.86 -7.07
N SER A 85 -18.54 1.83 -6.74
CA SER A 85 -18.31 0.98 -5.56
C SER A 85 -18.21 -0.48 -5.97
N SER A 86 -17.58 -1.31 -5.15
CA SER A 86 -17.58 -2.76 -5.29
C SER A 86 -18.03 -3.43 -3.99
N THR A 87 -18.66 -4.58 -4.12
CA THR A 87 -19.02 -5.43 -2.98
C THR A 87 -17.78 -6.07 -2.36
N PRO A 88 -17.88 -6.65 -1.15
CA PRO A 88 -16.82 -7.44 -0.55
C PRO A 88 -16.22 -8.47 -1.52
N PRO A 89 -14.90 -8.62 -1.59
CA PRO A 89 -14.25 -9.53 -2.51
C PRO A 89 -14.53 -10.99 -2.13
N ARG A 90 -14.57 -11.88 -3.13
CA ARG A 90 -14.76 -13.32 -2.96
C ARG A 90 -13.52 -14.14 -3.32
N HIS A 91 -12.58 -13.54 -4.06
CA HIS A 91 -11.38 -14.18 -4.60
C HIS A 91 -10.14 -13.37 -4.28
N LEU A 92 -8.98 -14.04 -4.15
CA LEU A 92 -7.71 -13.40 -3.84
C LEU A 92 -7.39 -12.26 -4.83
N SER A 93 -7.55 -12.51 -6.12
CA SER A 93 -7.29 -11.50 -7.17
C SER A 93 -8.20 -10.27 -7.04
N SER A 94 -9.45 -10.48 -6.67
CA SER A 94 -10.40 -9.37 -6.44
C SER A 94 -10.04 -8.57 -5.19
N ALA A 95 -9.61 -9.23 -4.11
CA ALA A 95 -9.12 -8.57 -2.90
C ALA A 95 -7.89 -7.72 -3.20
N CYS A 96 -6.90 -8.27 -3.89
CA CYS A 96 -5.70 -7.55 -4.33
C CYS A 96 -6.06 -6.35 -5.22
N GLY A 97 -6.98 -6.52 -6.18
CA GLY A 97 -7.45 -5.44 -7.03
C GLY A 97 -8.15 -4.31 -6.26
N GLN A 98 -8.94 -4.64 -5.24
CA GLN A 98 -9.57 -3.63 -4.37
C GLN A 98 -8.54 -2.87 -3.53
N ILE A 99 -7.53 -3.55 -3.00
CA ILE A 99 -6.42 -2.93 -2.26
C ILE A 99 -5.67 -1.94 -3.16
N VAL A 100 -5.32 -2.34 -4.39
CA VAL A 100 -4.65 -1.44 -5.36
C VAL A 100 -5.50 -0.21 -5.66
N ASN A 101 -6.79 -0.40 -5.93
CA ASN A 101 -7.71 0.71 -6.21
C ASN A 101 -7.89 1.65 -5.01
N PHE A 102 -7.97 1.09 -3.80
CA PHE A 102 -8.07 1.86 -2.57
C PHE A 102 -6.83 2.75 -2.38
N LEU A 103 -5.64 2.13 -2.41
CA LEU A 103 -4.38 2.84 -2.25
C LEU A 103 -4.14 3.87 -3.35
N GLY A 104 -4.45 3.50 -4.61
CA GLY A 104 -4.33 4.40 -5.76
C GLY A 104 -5.28 5.60 -5.69
N THR A 105 -6.46 5.45 -5.13
CA THR A 105 -7.39 6.57 -4.91
C THR A 105 -6.89 7.48 -3.79
N LEU A 106 -6.50 6.90 -2.65
CA LEU A 106 -6.15 7.66 -1.47
C LEU A 106 -4.76 8.32 -1.54
N GLN A 107 -3.88 7.89 -2.44
CA GLN A 107 -2.60 8.57 -2.65
C GLN A 107 -2.74 10.05 -3.08
N ASN A 108 -3.91 10.43 -3.61
CA ASN A 108 -4.18 11.81 -3.98
C ASN A 108 -4.69 12.67 -2.80
N GLU A 109 -5.03 12.03 -1.70
CA GLU A 109 -5.59 12.67 -0.51
C GLU A 109 -4.60 12.71 0.66
N TRP A 110 -3.51 11.95 0.59
CA TRP A 110 -2.50 11.80 1.63
C TRP A 110 -1.09 12.02 1.07
N ALA A 111 -0.31 12.83 1.76
CA ALA A 111 1.02 13.22 1.30
C ALA A 111 2.07 12.11 1.44
N GLY A 112 1.94 11.24 2.44
CA GLY A 112 2.93 10.21 2.75
C GLY A 112 2.42 8.78 2.55
N ALA A 113 3.06 7.86 3.26
CA ALA A 113 2.81 6.44 3.13
C ALA A 113 1.42 6.03 3.62
N GLN A 114 0.86 5.03 2.95
CA GLN A 114 -0.37 4.36 3.32
C GLN A 114 -0.09 2.90 3.61
N ALA A 115 -0.61 2.39 4.72
CA ALA A 115 -0.29 1.07 5.22
C ALA A 115 -1.53 0.22 5.46
N PHE A 116 -1.39 -1.08 5.18
CA PHE A 116 -2.26 -2.12 5.68
C PHE A 116 -1.47 -3.09 6.56
N SER A 117 -2.08 -3.51 7.68
CA SER A 117 -1.51 -4.52 8.58
C SER A 117 -2.10 -5.89 8.33
N SER A 118 -1.37 -6.93 8.78
CA SER A 118 -1.83 -8.32 8.76
C SER A 118 -2.22 -8.80 7.34
N PHE A 119 -1.41 -8.42 6.36
CA PHE A 119 -1.70 -8.68 4.94
C PHE A 119 -1.83 -10.18 4.65
N ASP A 120 -0.89 -10.99 5.14
CA ASP A 120 -0.89 -12.45 5.00
C ASP A 120 -2.06 -13.07 5.75
N THR A 121 -2.32 -12.67 7.00
CA THR A 121 -3.42 -13.18 7.82
C THR A 121 -4.78 -12.91 7.16
N TYR A 122 -5.04 -11.68 6.72
CA TYR A 122 -6.35 -11.32 6.15
C TYR A 122 -6.56 -11.85 4.72
N LEU A 123 -5.51 -12.17 3.98
CA LEU A 123 -5.64 -12.74 2.64
C LEU A 123 -5.63 -14.28 2.60
N ALA A 124 -5.13 -14.94 3.64
CA ALA A 124 -5.09 -16.40 3.74
C ALA A 124 -6.46 -17.09 3.51
N PRO A 125 -7.60 -16.54 4.01
CA PRO A 125 -8.91 -17.14 3.77
C PRO A 125 -9.27 -17.32 2.30
N PHE A 126 -8.85 -16.38 1.44
CA PHE A 126 -9.10 -16.47 0.00
C PHE A 126 -8.31 -17.60 -0.65
N VAL A 127 -7.08 -17.83 -0.20
CA VAL A 127 -6.22 -18.93 -0.69
C VAL A 127 -6.88 -20.27 -0.40
N ARG A 128 -7.41 -20.47 0.83
CA ARG A 128 -8.10 -21.70 1.22
C ARG A 128 -9.39 -21.92 0.44
N LEU A 129 -10.25 -20.92 0.36
CA LEU A 129 -11.55 -21.04 -0.30
C LEU A 129 -11.45 -21.33 -1.79
N ASP A 130 -10.50 -20.69 -2.46
CA ASP A 130 -10.25 -20.90 -3.87
C ASP A 130 -9.34 -22.12 -4.13
N SER A 131 -8.83 -22.78 -3.07
CA SER A 131 -7.88 -23.90 -3.14
C SER A 131 -6.69 -23.58 -4.05
N LEU A 132 -6.12 -22.37 -3.89
CA LEU A 132 -5.07 -21.87 -4.77
C LEU A 132 -3.76 -22.62 -4.58
N THR A 133 -3.09 -22.94 -5.70
CA THR A 133 -1.72 -23.44 -5.69
C THR A 133 -0.73 -22.30 -5.44
N TYR A 134 0.52 -22.66 -5.10
CA TYR A 134 1.60 -21.70 -4.94
C TYR A 134 1.76 -20.79 -6.17
N GLU A 135 1.75 -21.37 -7.38
CA GLU A 135 1.91 -20.65 -8.65
C GLU A 135 0.78 -19.65 -8.89
N GLN A 136 -0.44 -19.98 -8.47
CA GLN A 136 -1.60 -19.08 -8.60
C GLN A 136 -1.51 -17.93 -7.61
N VAL A 137 -1.06 -18.18 -6.38
CA VAL A 137 -0.80 -17.15 -5.38
C VAL A 137 0.34 -16.24 -5.85
N GLU A 138 1.46 -16.81 -6.30
CA GLU A 138 2.61 -16.07 -6.81
C GLU A 138 2.23 -15.16 -7.99
N GLN A 139 1.46 -15.69 -8.97
CA GLN A 139 0.98 -14.90 -10.11
C GLN A 139 0.09 -13.73 -9.65
N THR A 140 -0.83 -13.98 -8.71
CA THR A 140 -1.71 -12.93 -8.18
C THR A 140 -0.92 -11.84 -7.45
N LEU A 141 0.07 -12.23 -6.65
CA LEU A 141 0.93 -11.28 -5.95
C LEU A 141 1.88 -10.54 -6.89
N GLN A 142 2.36 -11.18 -7.96
CA GLN A 142 3.13 -10.50 -8.99
C GLN A 142 2.32 -9.38 -9.67
N GLU A 143 1.06 -9.66 -10.05
CA GLU A 143 0.15 -8.66 -10.60
C GLU A 143 -0.12 -7.53 -9.60
N PHE A 144 -0.33 -7.87 -8.34
CA PHE A 144 -0.55 -6.92 -7.26
C PHE A 144 0.64 -5.97 -7.08
N VAL A 145 1.85 -6.52 -6.93
CA VAL A 145 3.09 -5.74 -6.76
C VAL A 145 3.36 -4.88 -7.98
N PHE A 146 3.19 -5.45 -9.20
CA PHE A 146 3.36 -4.70 -10.43
C PHE A 146 2.42 -3.49 -10.49
N ASN A 147 1.14 -3.69 -10.18
CA ASN A 147 0.14 -2.61 -10.19
C ASN A 147 0.42 -1.50 -9.15
N LEU A 148 1.10 -1.82 -8.04
CA LEU A 148 1.56 -0.82 -7.07
C LEU A 148 2.80 -0.04 -7.53
N ASN A 149 3.50 -0.49 -8.59
CA ASN A 149 4.71 0.16 -9.11
C ASN A 149 4.51 0.85 -10.46
N VAL A 150 3.34 0.71 -11.07
CA VAL A 150 3.03 1.40 -12.32
C VAL A 150 2.38 2.74 -12.02
N PRO A 151 2.94 3.86 -12.50
CA PRO A 151 2.28 5.16 -12.41
C PRO A 151 0.93 5.08 -13.09
N SER A 152 -0.13 5.29 -12.33
CA SER A 152 -1.48 5.21 -12.85
C SER A 152 -2.03 6.58 -13.19
N ARG A 153 -3.19 6.60 -13.88
CA ARG A 153 -3.94 7.82 -14.17
C ARG A 153 -4.43 8.57 -12.93
N TRP A 154 -4.37 7.93 -11.76
CA TRP A 154 -4.83 8.54 -10.50
C TRP A 154 -3.96 9.67 -10.02
N GLY A 155 -2.72 9.71 -10.44
CA GLY A 155 -1.83 10.80 -10.08
C GLY A 155 -0.46 10.52 -10.57
N THR A 156 0.21 10.55 -11.39
CA THR A 156 1.61 10.49 -11.84
C THR A 156 2.61 9.86 -10.86
N GLN A 157 2.12 9.45 -9.68
CA GLN A 157 2.89 8.75 -8.65
C GLN A 157 2.41 7.31 -8.53
N THR A 158 3.31 6.42 -8.13
CA THR A 158 2.95 5.11 -7.60
C THR A 158 2.52 5.26 -6.13
N PRO A 159 1.55 4.48 -5.63
CA PRO A 159 1.15 4.58 -4.24
C PRO A 159 2.32 4.28 -3.28
N PHE A 160 2.66 5.22 -2.43
CA PHE A 160 3.65 5.00 -1.38
C PHE A 160 3.03 4.06 -0.32
N THR A 161 3.34 2.77 -0.42
CA THR A 161 2.64 1.71 0.28
C THR A 161 3.56 0.95 1.23
N ASN A 162 3.06 0.68 2.44
CA ASN A 162 3.64 -0.27 3.39
C ASN A 162 2.64 -1.41 3.65
N LEU A 163 3.13 -2.64 3.69
CA LEU A 163 2.36 -3.82 4.10
C LEU A 163 3.04 -4.49 5.28
N THR A 164 2.27 -4.75 6.34
CA THR A 164 2.77 -5.52 7.46
C THR A 164 2.28 -6.97 7.38
N PHE A 165 3.20 -7.88 7.57
CA PHE A 165 3.00 -9.34 7.59
C PHE A 165 3.18 -9.85 9.01
N ASP A 166 2.31 -10.76 9.41
CA ASP A 166 2.32 -11.33 10.76
C ASP A 166 3.23 -12.54 10.88
N TRP A 167 3.44 -13.30 9.79
CA TRP A 167 4.20 -14.54 9.73
C TRP A 167 3.55 -15.69 10.52
N VAL A 168 3.19 -15.44 11.78
CA VAL A 168 2.39 -16.33 12.63
C VAL A 168 1.08 -15.62 12.95
N CYS A 169 -0.04 -16.33 12.89
CA CYS A 169 -1.35 -15.74 13.12
C CYS A 169 -1.40 -15.07 14.51
N PRO A 170 -1.73 -13.76 14.57
CA PRO A 170 -1.81 -13.02 15.82
C PRO A 170 -2.80 -13.64 16.83
N ALA A 171 -2.45 -13.60 18.10
CA ALA A 171 -3.26 -14.23 19.16
C ALA A 171 -4.67 -13.65 19.26
N ASP A 172 -4.84 -12.37 18.98
CA ASP A 172 -6.13 -11.67 18.97
C ASP A 172 -7.01 -11.98 17.74
N LEU A 173 -6.43 -12.49 16.66
CA LEU A 173 -7.15 -12.91 15.46
C LEU A 173 -7.38 -14.43 15.42
N ARG A 174 -6.61 -15.20 16.12
CA ARG A 174 -6.55 -16.68 16.02
C ARG A 174 -7.92 -17.35 16.08
N ASP A 175 -8.77 -16.92 16.99
CA ASP A 175 -10.10 -17.50 17.22
C ASP A 175 -11.22 -16.75 16.48
N GLN A 176 -10.88 -15.76 15.64
CA GLN A 176 -11.86 -15.00 14.88
C GLN A 176 -12.15 -15.67 13.54
N TYR A 177 -13.42 -15.59 13.13
CA TYR A 177 -13.87 -16.11 11.84
C TYR A 177 -13.69 -15.05 10.75
N PRO A 178 -13.04 -15.37 9.62
CA PRO A 178 -12.99 -14.50 8.44
C PRO A 178 -14.37 -14.25 7.82
N PHE A 179 -14.48 -13.08 7.16
CA PHE A 179 -15.63 -12.74 6.34
C PHE A 179 -15.20 -12.68 4.87
N ILE A 180 -15.85 -13.46 4.01
CA ILE A 180 -15.59 -13.50 2.57
C ILE A 180 -16.87 -13.22 1.81
N GLY A 181 -16.84 -12.23 0.92
CA GLY A 181 -18.04 -11.80 0.20
C GLY A 181 -19.15 -11.25 1.10
N GLY A 182 -18.81 -10.80 2.31
CA GLY A 182 -19.76 -10.30 3.32
C GLY A 182 -20.34 -11.38 4.23
N GLU A 183 -19.97 -12.65 4.07
CA GLU A 183 -20.46 -13.78 4.88
C GLU A 183 -19.32 -14.40 5.68
N PRO A 184 -19.58 -14.86 6.92
CA PRO A 184 -18.59 -15.58 7.71
C PRO A 184 -18.32 -16.96 7.11
N VAL A 185 -17.07 -17.43 7.26
CA VAL A 185 -16.69 -18.80 6.88
C VAL A 185 -16.67 -19.72 8.11
N ASP A 186 -16.50 -21.02 7.92
CA ASP A 186 -16.59 -22.05 8.95
C ASP A 186 -15.24 -22.45 9.60
N PHE A 187 -14.18 -21.65 9.35
CA PHE A 187 -12.85 -21.82 9.92
C PHE A 187 -12.35 -20.48 10.50
N THR A 188 -11.36 -20.53 11.37
CA THR A 188 -10.77 -19.36 12.01
C THR A 188 -9.49 -18.92 11.32
N TYR A 189 -8.98 -17.71 11.63
CA TYR A 189 -7.68 -17.27 11.11
C TYR A 189 -6.53 -18.17 11.62
N GLY A 190 -6.68 -18.75 12.83
CA GLY A 190 -5.68 -19.66 13.39
C GLY A 190 -5.52 -20.97 12.62
N ASP A 191 -6.51 -21.36 11.82
CA ASP A 191 -6.48 -22.56 11.00
C ASP A 191 -5.72 -22.37 9.67
N LEU A 192 -5.21 -21.17 9.39
CA LEU A 192 -4.75 -20.73 8.06
C LEU A 192 -3.23 -20.56 7.94
N GLN A 193 -2.44 -21.16 8.84
CA GLN A 193 -0.98 -20.97 8.81
C GLN A 193 -0.35 -21.41 7.47
N GLU A 194 -0.81 -22.52 6.90
CA GLU A 194 -0.30 -23.01 5.61
C GLU A 194 -0.54 -22.01 4.47
N GLU A 195 -1.70 -21.35 4.46
CA GLU A 195 -2.05 -20.35 3.46
C GLU A 195 -1.27 -19.04 3.69
N MET A 196 -1.03 -18.65 4.95
CA MET A 196 -0.15 -17.54 5.29
C MET A 196 1.28 -17.82 4.79
N ASP A 197 1.78 -19.03 4.98
CA ASP A 197 3.10 -19.45 4.49
C ASP A 197 3.19 -19.37 2.96
N LEU A 198 2.14 -19.79 2.24
CA LEU A 198 2.08 -19.65 0.78
C LEU A 198 2.17 -18.19 0.35
N ILE A 199 1.42 -17.30 1.00
CA ILE A 199 1.44 -15.86 0.70
C ILE A 199 2.83 -15.27 0.98
N ASN A 200 3.41 -15.54 2.14
CA ASN A 200 4.72 -15.03 2.53
C ASN A 200 5.82 -15.48 1.56
N ARG A 201 5.87 -16.78 1.25
CA ARG A 201 6.84 -17.34 0.31
C ARG A 201 6.69 -16.75 -1.10
N ALA A 202 5.46 -16.65 -1.61
CA ALA A 202 5.20 -16.08 -2.91
C ALA A 202 5.55 -14.58 -2.96
N PHE A 203 5.21 -13.82 -1.92
CA PHE A 203 5.55 -12.41 -1.84
C PHE A 203 7.07 -12.17 -1.82
N ILE A 204 7.81 -12.93 -1.02
CA ILE A 204 9.28 -12.85 -0.97
C ILE A 204 9.89 -13.19 -2.34
N ALA A 205 9.38 -14.23 -3.00
CA ALA A 205 9.84 -14.63 -4.33
C ALA A 205 9.62 -13.50 -5.37
N VAL A 206 8.42 -12.91 -5.40
CA VAL A 206 8.07 -11.82 -6.32
C VAL A 206 8.94 -10.58 -6.09
N ILE A 207 9.09 -10.14 -4.84
CA ILE A 207 9.91 -8.96 -4.50
C ILE A 207 11.38 -9.22 -4.80
N GLY A 208 11.87 -10.44 -4.51
CA GLY A 208 13.26 -10.84 -4.77
C GLY A 208 13.60 -10.96 -6.26
N ALA A 209 12.65 -11.36 -7.08
CA ALA A 209 12.84 -11.47 -8.53
C ALA A 209 12.89 -10.09 -9.22
N GLY A 210 12.16 -9.11 -8.71
CA GLY A 210 12.02 -7.80 -9.36
C GLY A 210 11.14 -7.83 -10.61
N ASP A 211 11.24 -6.76 -11.43
CA ASP A 211 10.51 -6.65 -12.71
C ASP A 211 11.12 -7.56 -13.81
N ALA A 212 10.58 -7.46 -15.02
CA ALA A 212 11.04 -8.24 -16.17
C ALA A 212 12.52 -8.04 -16.53
N ASP A 213 13.13 -6.94 -16.11
CA ASP A 213 14.54 -6.61 -16.29
C ASP A 213 15.38 -6.90 -15.03
N GLY A 214 14.78 -7.47 -13.97
CA GLY A 214 15.41 -7.73 -12.68
C GLY A 214 15.61 -6.48 -11.83
N ARG A 215 14.87 -5.39 -12.09
CA ARG A 215 14.93 -4.18 -11.27
C ARG A 215 14.08 -4.37 -10.02
N PRO A 216 14.57 -3.96 -8.83
CA PRO A 216 13.80 -4.09 -7.61
C PRO A 216 12.53 -3.23 -7.67
N PHE A 217 11.44 -3.76 -7.15
CA PHE A 217 10.22 -2.98 -6.92
C PHE A 217 10.43 -1.97 -5.80
N THR A 218 9.88 -0.76 -5.96
CA THR A 218 9.95 0.29 -4.94
C THR A 218 8.93 0.05 -3.83
N PHE A 219 7.75 -0.44 -4.19
CA PHE A 219 6.62 -0.68 -3.30
C PHE A 219 6.02 -2.07 -3.52
N PRO A 220 5.30 -2.61 -2.53
CA PRO A 220 5.15 -2.11 -1.16
C PRO A 220 6.44 -2.31 -0.33
N ILE A 221 6.65 -1.46 0.69
CA ILE A 221 7.68 -1.68 1.71
C ILE A 221 7.15 -2.78 2.64
N PRO A 222 7.82 -3.95 2.74
CA PRO A 222 7.39 -5.01 3.64
C PRO A 222 7.87 -4.75 5.06
N THR A 223 7.00 -5.00 6.03
CA THR A 223 7.32 -5.01 7.45
C THR A 223 6.88 -6.34 8.04
N TYR A 224 7.76 -7.07 8.70
CA TYR A 224 7.46 -8.35 9.34
C TYR A 224 7.38 -8.18 10.86
N ASN A 225 6.31 -8.71 11.47
CA ASN A 225 6.14 -8.74 12.90
C ASN A 225 6.94 -9.89 13.51
N ILE A 226 8.04 -9.57 14.20
CA ILE A 226 8.84 -10.55 14.92
C ILE A 226 8.31 -10.63 16.36
N THR A 227 7.51 -11.64 16.63
CA THR A 227 6.90 -11.91 17.95
C THR A 227 7.67 -12.97 18.72
N ALA A 228 7.29 -13.21 19.97
CA ALA A 228 7.95 -14.23 20.81
C ALA A 228 7.75 -15.66 20.29
N ASP A 229 6.68 -15.91 19.56
CA ASP A 229 6.32 -17.17 18.90
C ASP A 229 6.66 -17.21 17.40
N PHE A 230 7.52 -16.28 16.94
CA PHE A 230 8.00 -16.25 15.54
C PHE A 230 8.76 -17.54 15.22
N ASP A 231 8.32 -18.24 14.19
CA ASP A 231 8.92 -19.51 13.75
C ASP A 231 10.14 -19.25 12.85
N TRP A 232 11.33 -19.32 13.47
CA TRP A 232 12.62 -19.15 12.77
C TRP A 232 13.02 -20.37 11.94
N ASP A 233 12.37 -21.50 12.15
CA ASP A 233 12.61 -22.76 11.42
C ASP A 233 11.54 -23.01 10.33
N SER A 234 10.66 -22.03 10.09
CA SER A 234 9.67 -22.06 9.03
C SER A 234 10.32 -22.31 7.65
N PRO A 235 9.67 -23.02 6.74
CA PRO A 235 10.17 -23.25 5.39
C PRO A 235 10.16 -21.99 4.49
N ASN A 236 9.67 -20.88 4.99
CA ASN A 236 9.61 -19.60 4.28
C ASN A 236 10.93 -18.84 4.30
#